data_56086a7cae3d3afe856de774cc84861a
#
_entry.id   56086a7cae3d3afe856de774cc84861a
#
_cell.length_a   1.000
_cell.length_b   1.000
_cell.length_c   1.000
_cell.angle_alpha   90.00
_cell.angle_beta   90.00
_cell.angle_gamma   90.00
#
_symmetry.space_group_name_H-M   'P 1'
#
loop_
_entity.id
_entity.type
_entity.pdbx_description
1 polymer ?
#
loop_
_entity_poly.entity_id
_entity_poly.type
_entity_poly.pdbx_seq_one_letter_code
_entity_poly.pdbx_strand_id
1 'polypeptide(L)'
;GGRKPWKQKGTGRARQGSIRATQWRGGGISGGVTPRDYTFDMNKKERALALKSALTHKFQDKELVVVDSIVLDTLKTKSVKDIMATLNLTGKVLFVTGEDNENLYMASRNLGYAYNINADEINCYDLVNADIVVVDEKAVEVIEGGLK
;
A
#
# COMPACT_ATOMS: atom_id res chain seq x y z
N GLY A 1 -9.60 -41.19 0.01
CA GLY A 1 -10.89 -41.15 0.51
C GLY A 1 -11.25 -42.16 1.55
N GLY A 2 -10.56 -43.29 1.69
CA GLY A 2 -10.91 -44.28 2.67
C GLY A 2 -11.99 -45.26 2.18
N ARG A 3 -12.59 -45.95 3.13
CA ARG A 3 -13.55 -47.01 2.87
C ARG A 3 -14.89 -46.44 2.36
N LYS A 4 -15.53 -47.16 1.42
CA LYS A 4 -16.89 -46.85 0.96
C LYS A 4 -17.87 -46.94 2.14
N PRO A 5 -18.71 -45.93 2.42
CA PRO A 5 -19.54 -45.86 3.64
C PRO A 5 -20.60 -46.97 3.71
N TRP A 6 -21.19 -47.39 2.58
CA TRP A 6 -22.18 -48.45 2.45
C TRP A 6 -22.18 -49.09 1.07
N LYS A 7 -22.91 -50.21 0.94
CA LYS A 7 -23.03 -50.96 -0.31
C LYS A 7 -23.68 -50.12 -1.42
N GLN A 8 -23.35 -50.45 -2.68
CA GLN A 8 -23.81 -49.69 -3.86
C GLN A 8 -25.35 -49.71 -4.01
N LYS A 9 -26.01 -50.79 -3.59
CA LYS A 9 -27.46 -51.00 -3.65
C LYS A 9 -27.97 -51.67 -2.38
N GLY A 10 -29.29 -51.64 -2.12
CA GLY A 10 -29.94 -52.34 -1.02
C GLY A 10 -29.89 -51.61 0.35
N THR A 11 -29.51 -50.31 0.39
CA THR A 11 -29.42 -49.55 1.66
C THR A 11 -30.50 -48.48 1.81
N GLY A 12 -31.33 -48.24 0.78
CA GLY A 12 -32.29 -47.12 0.76
C GLY A 12 -31.66 -45.71 0.78
N ARG A 13 -30.32 -45.59 0.75
CA ARG A 13 -29.57 -44.34 0.79
C ARG A 13 -29.00 -43.97 -0.57
N ALA A 14 -28.68 -42.70 -0.75
CA ALA A 14 -27.97 -42.21 -1.93
C ALA A 14 -26.60 -42.90 -2.08
N ARG A 15 -26.18 -43.18 -3.29
CA ARG A 15 -24.88 -43.81 -3.60
C ARG A 15 -23.73 -42.92 -3.20
N GLN A 16 -22.79 -43.40 -2.41
CA GLN A 16 -21.61 -42.67 -1.96
C GLN A 16 -20.35 -43.52 -2.12
N GLY A 17 -19.29 -42.91 -2.63
CA GLY A 17 -17.98 -43.55 -2.80
C GLY A 17 -17.03 -43.29 -1.63
N SER A 18 -17.15 -42.13 -1.00
CA SER A 18 -16.27 -41.68 0.09
C SER A 18 -17.01 -40.70 1.00
N ILE A 19 -16.72 -40.70 2.27
CA ILE A 19 -17.17 -39.69 3.24
C ILE A 19 -16.40 -38.38 3.13
N ARG A 20 -15.29 -38.36 2.37
CA ARG A 20 -14.46 -37.17 2.11
C ARG A 20 -14.77 -36.51 0.77
N ALA A 21 -15.84 -36.93 0.10
CA ALA A 21 -16.28 -36.26 -1.13
C ALA A 21 -16.75 -34.84 -0.84
N THR A 22 -16.69 -33.97 -1.85
CA THR A 22 -16.97 -32.55 -1.69
C THR A 22 -18.39 -32.19 -1.24
N GLN A 23 -19.35 -33.09 -1.47
CA GLN A 23 -20.73 -32.93 -1.01
C GLN A 23 -20.93 -33.27 0.48
N TRP A 24 -19.93 -33.82 1.14
CA TRP A 24 -20.01 -34.17 2.55
C TRP A 24 -19.51 -33.02 3.43
N ARG A 25 -20.12 -32.88 4.61
CA ARG A 25 -19.63 -31.97 5.64
C ARG A 25 -18.26 -32.45 6.14
N GLY A 26 -17.26 -31.60 6.09
CA GLY A 26 -15.88 -32.00 6.37
C GLY A 26 -15.17 -32.77 5.24
N GLY A 27 -15.80 -32.86 4.07
CA GLY A 27 -15.19 -33.40 2.86
C GLY A 27 -14.19 -32.45 2.21
N GLY A 28 -13.68 -32.85 1.05
CA GLY A 28 -12.76 -32.00 0.26
C GLY A 28 -13.42 -30.74 -0.25
N ILE A 29 -12.60 -29.73 -0.57
CA ILE A 29 -13.04 -28.48 -1.19
C ILE A 29 -12.82 -28.59 -2.69
N SER A 30 -13.89 -28.40 -3.47
CA SER A 30 -13.84 -28.30 -4.92
C SER A 30 -13.72 -26.84 -5.32
N GLY A 31 -12.76 -26.50 -6.17
CA GLY A 31 -12.54 -25.13 -6.62
C GLY A 31 -12.05 -24.18 -5.51
N GLY A 32 -11.32 -24.70 -4.52
CA GLY A 32 -10.73 -23.90 -3.44
C GLY A 32 -9.72 -22.89 -3.99
N VAL A 33 -9.46 -21.86 -3.20
CA VAL A 33 -8.46 -20.82 -3.54
C VAL A 33 -7.09 -21.46 -3.60
N THR A 34 -6.41 -21.30 -4.72
CA THR A 34 -5.01 -21.71 -4.91
C THR A 34 -4.14 -20.47 -5.04
N PRO A 35 -2.90 -20.50 -4.54
CA PRO A 35 -1.95 -19.41 -4.79
C PRO A 35 -1.80 -19.21 -6.31
N ARG A 36 -1.94 -17.95 -6.74
CA ARG A 36 -1.75 -17.58 -8.14
C ARG A 36 -1.08 -16.22 -8.23
N ASP A 37 -0.41 -15.98 -9.32
CA ASP A 37 0.14 -14.68 -9.64
C ASP A 37 -0.97 -13.75 -10.15
N TYR A 38 -1.01 -12.53 -9.59
CA TYR A 38 -1.94 -11.46 -9.97
C TYR A 38 -1.22 -10.31 -10.67
N THR A 39 0.09 -10.43 -10.89
CA THR A 39 0.86 -9.39 -11.57
C THR A 39 0.42 -9.26 -13.03
N PHE A 40 0.38 -8.03 -13.49
CA PHE A 40 0.22 -7.69 -14.90
C PHE A 40 1.09 -6.48 -15.23
N ASP A 41 1.59 -6.43 -16.44
CA ASP A 41 2.44 -5.34 -16.90
C ASP A 41 1.60 -4.16 -17.38
N MET A 42 2.01 -2.96 -16.96
CA MET A 42 1.48 -1.69 -17.46
C MET A 42 2.53 -0.95 -18.27
N ASN A 43 2.11 -0.27 -19.32
CA ASN A 43 2.99 0.56 -20.15
C ASN A 43 3.60 1.71 -19.34
N LYS A 44 4.85 2.10 -19.65
CA LYS A 44 5.53 3.21 -18.95
C LYS A 44 4.74 4.51 -18.97
N LYS A 45 4.12 4.85 -20.12
CA LYS A 45 3.30 6.06 -20.27
C LYS A 45 2.04 6.05 -19.40
N GLU A 46 1.41 4.88 -19.23
CA GLU A 46 0.25 4.70 -18.37
C GLU A 46 0.61 4.88 -16.90
N ARG A 47 1.75 4.31 -16.47
CA ARG A 47 2.27 4.51 -15.10
C ARG A 47 2.59 5.97 -14.81
N ALA A 48 3.26 6.67 -15.74
CA ALA A 48 3.54 8.10 -15.60
C ALA A 48 2.25 8.94 -15.55
N LEU A 49 1.26 8.61 -16.37
CA LEU A 49 -0.03 9.29 -16.36
C LEU A 49 -0.79 9.06 -15.05
N ALA A 50 -0.75 7.86 -14.49
CA ALA A 50 -1.35 7.54 -13.21
C ALA A 50 -0.74 8.38 -12.07
N LEU A 51 0.61 8.49 -12.04
CA LEU A 51 1.30 9.30 -11.03
C LEU A 51 0.97 10.79 -11.17
N LYS A 52 0.97 11.33 -12.39
CA LYS A 52 0.53 12.72 -12.66
C LYS A 52 -0.90 12.96 -12.18
N SER A 53 -1.80 12.03 -12.45
CA SER A 53 -3.20 12.11 -12.03
C SER A 53 -3.34 12.11 -10.51
N ALA A 54 -2.60 11.23 -9.81
CA ALA A 54 -2.62 11.16 -8.35
C ALA A 54 -2.11 12.46 -7.70
N LEU A 55 -1.00 13.02 -8.21
CA LEU A 55 -0.48 14.32 -7.75
C LEU A 55 -1.46 15.46 -8.01
N THR A 56 -2.10 15.47 -9.19
CA THR A 56 -3.11 16.48 -9.53
C THR A 56 -4.29 16.42 -8.56
N HIS A 57 -4.75 15.23 -8.22
CA HIS A 57 -5.84 15.02 -7.28
C HIS A 57 -5.48 15.57 -5.89
N LYS A 58 -4.30 15.21 -5.38
CA LYS A 58 -3.78 15.73 -4.10
C LYS A 58 -3.69 17.26 -4.07
N PHE A 59 -3.26 17.86 -5.17
CA PHE A 59 -3.21 19.31 -5.30
C PHE A 59 -4.60 19.96 -5.31
N GLN A 60 -5.56 19.39 -6.05
CA GLN A 60 -6.93 19.92 -6.14
C GLN A 60 -7.66 19.84 -4.79
N ASP A 61 -7.45 18.77 -4.05
CA ASP A 61 -8.05 18.55 -2.72
C ASP A 61 -7.35 19.35 -1.60
N LYS A 62 -6.26 20.08 -1.94
CA LYS A 62 -5.44 20.85 -0.98
C LYS A 62 -4.76 19.97 0.07
N GLU A 63 -4.47 18.75 -0.29
CA GLU A 63 -3.78 17.76 0.54
C GLU A 63 -2.27 17.70 0.24
N LEU A 64 -1.75 18.58 -0.64
CA LEU A 64 -0.35 18.71 -0.97
C LEU A 64 0.20 20.02 -0.41
N VAL A 65 1.25 19.92 0.41
CA VAL A 65 1.94 21.04 1.05
C VAL A 65 3.38 21.05 0.57
N VAL A 66 3.83 22.15 0.03
CA VAL A 66 5.25 22.33 -0.38
C VAL A 66 5.96 23.16 0.68
N VAL A 67 7.15 22.70 1.08
CA VAL A 67 8.02 23.36 2.05
C VAL A 67 9.42 23.57 1.46
N ASP A 68 10.14 24.57 1.91
CA ASP A 68 11.48 24.89 1.39
C ASP A 68 12.46 23.74 1.67
N SER A 69 12.45 23.21 2.89
CA SER A 69 13.28 22.07 3.27
C SER A 69 12.74 21.39 4.54
N ILE A 70 13.00 20.08 4.66
CA ILE A 70 12.67 19.29 5.85
C ILE A 70 13.98 18.90 6.54
N VAL A 71 14.44 19.70 7.50
CA VAL A 71 15.68 19.45 8.24
C VAL A 71 15.35 19.11 9.69
N LEU A 72 15.91 18.00 10.17
CA LEU A 72 15.82 17.57 11.56
C LEU A 72 17.21 17.46 12.18
N ASP A 73 17.45 18.18 13.26
CA ASP A 73 18.71 18.12 14.00
C ASP A 73 18.77 16.89 14.92
N THR A 74 17.63 16.28 15.20
CA THR A 74 17.53 15.16 16.16
C THR A 74 16.73 14.00 15.60
N LEU A 75 17.12 12.78 16.00
CA LEU A 75 16.43 11.53 15.64
C LEU A 75 15.16 11.27 16.47
N LYS A 76 14.67 12.30 17.18
CA LYS A 76 13.53 12.11 18.09
C LYS A 76 12.19 12.22 17.36
N THR A 77 11.29 11.29 17.62
CA THR A 77 9.91 11.31 17.12
C THR A 77 9.15 12.57 17.51
N LYS A 78 9.53 13.24 18.62
CA LYS A 78 8.94 14.49 19.05
C LYS A 78 9.11 15.59 18.01
N SER A 79 10.29 15.69 17.39
CA SER A 79 10.54 16.72 16.35
C SER A 79 9.60 16.57 15.15
N VAL A 80 9.29 15.35 14.71
CA VAL A 80 8.31 15.12 13.64
C VAL A 80 6.90 15.53 14.08
N LYS A 81 6.51 15.22 15.32
CA LYS A 81 5.21 15.64 15.87
C LYS A 81 5.08 17.16 15.98
N ASP A 82 6.16 17.84 16.36
CA ASP A 82 6.19 19.30 16.47
C ASP A 82 6.04 19.94 15.07
N ILE A 83 6.69 19.38 14.01
CA ILE A 83 6.49 19.80 12.62
C ILE A 83 5.04 19.60 12.19
N MET A 84 4.48 18.40 12.43
CA MET A 84 3.10 18.11 12.08
C MET A 84 2.12 19.06 12.77
N ALA A 85 2.36 19.37 14.04
CA ALA A 85 1.54 20.33 14.79
C ALA A 85 1.65 21.76 14.24
N THR A 86 2.86 22.21 13.88
CA THR A 86 3.11 23.53 13.32
C THR A 86 2.42 23.73 11.97
N LEU A 87 2.45 22.70 11.13
CA LEU A 87 1.79 22.71 9.83
C LEU A 87 0.31 22.29 9.87
N ASN A 88 -0.23 22.02 11.07
CA ASN A 88 -1.61 21.54 11.27
C ASN A 88 -1.95 20.29 10.46
N LEU A 89 -1.00 19.35 10.32
CA LEU A 89 -1.19 18.12 9.56
C LEU A 89 -1.97 17.10 10.39
N THR A 90 -3.02 16.53 9.81
CA THR A 90 -3.86 15.51 10.44
C THR A 90 -3.92 14.25 9.59
N GLY A 91 -4.15 13.10 10.23
CA GLY A 91 -4.22 11.82 9.51
C GLY A 91 -2.85 11.25 9.16
N LYS A 92 -2.78 10.51 8.07
CA LYS A 92 -1.56 9.90 7.53
C LYS A 92 -0.78 10.91 6.70
N VAL A 93 0.44 11.20 7.09
CA VAL A 93 1.31 12.16 6.41
C VAL A 93 2.45 11.45 5.70
N LEU A 94 2.61 11.76 4.43
CA LEU A 94 3.72 11.32 3.61
C LEU A 94 4.70 12.48 3.43
N PHE A 95 5.93 12.32 3.90
CA PHE A 95 7.02 13.26 3.65
C PHE A 95 7.81 12.78 2.43
N VAL A 96 7.99 13.66 1.45
CA VAL A 96 8.75 13.38 0.24
C VAL A 96 9.95 14.32 0.19
N THR A 97 11.15 13.75 0.20
CA THR A 97 12.41 14.49 0.23
C THR A 97 13.18 14.29 -1.08
N GLY A 98 13.86 15.35 -1.55
CA GLY A 98 14.68 15.29 -2.77
C GLY A 98 16.00 14.56 -2.58
N GLU A 99 16.47 14.45 -1.35
CA GLU A 99 17.70 13.77 -0.95
C GLU A 99 17.42 12.84 0.22
N ASP A 100 18.34 11.87 0.43
CA ASP A 100 18.26 10.96 1.57
C ASP A 100 18.29 11.72 2.90
N ASN A 101 17.26 11.54 3.72
CA ASN A 101 17.14 12.17 5.02
C ASN A 101 17.03 11.11 6.13
N GLU A 102 18.17 10.59 6.54
CA GLU A 102 18.24 9.56 7.59
C GLU A 102 17.61 10.03 8.91
N ASN A 103 17.79 11.29 9.27
CA ASN A 103 17.23 11.85 10.51
C ASN A 103 15.70 11.81 10.49
N LEU A 104 15.08 12.21 9.38
CA LEU A 104 13.65 12.18 9.20
C LEU A 104 13.13 10.73 9.20
N TYR A 105 13.80 9.83 8.49
CA TYR A 105 13.45 8.41 8.48
C TYR A 105 13.49 7.80 9.89
N MET A 106 14.56 7.99 10.63
CA MET A 106 14.69 7.45 11.99
C MET A 106 13.69 8.07 12.97
N ALA A 107 13.36 9.35 12.80
CA ALA A 107 12.38 10.04 13.64
C ALA A 107 10.93 9.66 13.31
N SER A 108 10.61 9.35 12.04
CA SER A 108 9.25 9.04 11.59
C SER A 108 8.89 7.55 11.69
N ARG A 109 9.83 6.62 11.51
CA ARG A 109 9.56 5.17 11.36
C ARG A 109 8.74 4.53 12.48
N ASN A 110 8.77 5.06 13.69
CA ASN A 110 7.98 4.55 14.82
C ASN A 110 6.56 5.15 14.87
N LEU A 111 6.25 6.10 14.01
CA LEU A 111 4.93 6.73 13.94
C LEU A 111 4.11 6.03 12.86
N GLY A 112 3.07 5.29 13.22
CA GLY A 112 2.24 4.54 12.27
C GLY A 112 1.42 5.41 11.29
N TYR A 113 1.52 6.73 11.39
CA TYR A 113 0.81 7.73 10.59
C TYR A 113 1.76 8.72 9.89
N ALA A 114 3.07 8.54 10.00
CA ALA A 114 4.07 9.38 9.33
C ALA A 114 5.02 8.49 8.54
N TYR A 115 5.10 8.71 7.23
CA TYR A 115 5.94 7.95 6.30
C TYR A 115 6.90 8.90 5.63
N ASN A 116 8.10 8.41 5.30
CA ASN A 116 9.09 9.16 4.55
C ASN A 116 9.56 8.34 3.34
N ILE A 117 9.60 8.96 2.18
CA ILE A 117 10.12 8.41 0.94
C ILE A 117 10.97 9.44 0.19
N ASN A 118 11.87 8.98 -0.65
CA ASN A 118 12.59 9.85 -1.57
C ASN A 118 11.76 10.13 -2.82
N ALA A 119 12.01 11.27 -3.45
CA ALA A 119 11.29 11.69 -4.64
C ALA A 119 11.38 10.69 -5.81
N ASP A 120 12.50 9.97 -5.93
CA ASP A 120 12.68 8.93 -6.95
C ASP A 120 11.83 7.68 -6.72
N GLU A 121 11.43 7.43 -5.47
CA GLU A 121 10.65 6.25 -5.06
C GLU A 121 9.14 6.52 -5.01
N ILE A 122 8.72 7.74 -5.33
CA ILE A 122 7.32 8.12 -5.26
C ILE A 122 6.43 7.22 -6.12
N ASN A 123 5.34 6.75 -5.55
CA ASN A 123 4.40 5.87 -6.24
C ASN A 123 2.94 6.22 -5.95
N CYS A 124 2.03 5.75 -6.81
CA CYS A 124 0.61 6.05 -6.69
C CYS A 124 -0.02 5.50 -5.40
N TYR A 125 0.48 4.36 -4.89
CA TYR A 125 -0.08 3.75 -3.68
C TYR A 125 0.15 4.64 -2.46
N ASP A 126 1.38 5.12 -2.25
CA ASP A 126 1.74 5.96 -1.12
C ASP A 126 1.02 7.31 -1.18
N LEU A 127 0.93 7.91 -2.38
CA LEU A 127 0.18 9.15 -2.58
C LEU A 127 -1.30 9.02 -2.21
N VAL A 128 -1.95 7.95 -2.67
CA VAL A 128 -3.39 7.74 -2.41
C VAL A 128 -3.66 7.32 -0.97
N ASN A 129 -2.73 6.56 -0.36
CA ASN A 129 -2.85 6.10 1.03
C ASN A 129 -2.62 7.21 2.06
N ALA A 130 -1.85 8.24 1.71
CA ALA A 130 -1.62 9.39 2.58
C ALA A 130 -2.82 10.36 2.54
N ASP A 131 -3.18 10.93 3.68
CA ASP A 131 -4.18 12.00 3.75
C ASP A 131 -3.55 13.33 3.33
N ILE A 132 -2.30 13.58 3.75
CA ILE A 132 -1.55 14.79 3.39
C ILE A 132 -0.16 14.39 2.90
N VAL A 133 0.30 15.05 1.85
CA VAL A 133 1.63 14.89 1.26
C VAL A 133 2.43 16.16 1.48
N VAL A 134 3.57 16.08 2.14
CA VAL A 134 4.51 17.18 2.35
C VAL A 134 5.73 16.95 1.49
N VAL A 135 5.99 17.88 0.58
CA VAL A 135 7.05 17.77 -0.43
C VAL A 135 8.06 18.90 -0.21
N ASP A 136 9.35 18.61 -0.18
CA ASP A 136 10.35 19.66 -0.20
C ASP A 136 10.59 20.23 -1.61
N GLU A 137 11.14 21.43 -1.72
CA GLU A 137 11.37 22.11 -3.01
C GLU A 137 12.26 21.27 -3.94
N LYS A 138 13.31 20.63 -3.42
CA LYS A 138 14.20 19.75 -4.19
C LYS A 138 13.46 18.53 -4.73
N ALA A 139 12.56 17.96 -3.94
CA ALA A 139 11.75 16.82 -4.38
C ALA A 139 10.83 17.18 -5.54
N VAL A 140 10.27 18.40 -5.57
CA VAL A 140 9.45 18.87 -6.69
C VAL A 140 10.25 18.85 -7.99
N GLU A 141 11.50 19.37 -7.98
CA GLU A 141 12.36 19.36 -9.15
C GLU A 141 12.66 17.94 -9.67
N VAL A 142 12.94 17.00 -8.76
CA VAL A 142 13.18 15.57 -9.09
C VAL A 142 11.94 14.93 -9.70
N ILE A 143 10.77 15.14 -9.09
CA ILE A 143 9.49 14.59 -9.58
C ILE A 143 9.17 15.16 -10.98
N GLU A 144 9.32 16.45 -11.20
CA GLU A 144 9.11 17.07 -12.52
C GLU A 144 10.08 16.53 -13.58
N GLY A 145 11.34 16.30 -13.20
CA GLY A 145 12.34 15.71 -14.07
C GLY A 145 11.97 14.27 -14.49
N GLY A 146 11.50 13.46 -13.56
CA GLY A 146 11.11 12.06 -13.79
C GLY A 146 9.80 11.89 -14.57
N LEU A 147 8.94 12.92 -14.57
CA LEU A 147 7.63 12.88 -15.24
C LEU A 147 7.63 13.54 -16.64
N LYS A 148 8.72 14.12 -17.10
CA LYS A 148 8.88 14.61 -18.47
C LYS A 148 9.04 13.45 -19.44
#